data_aa09c12861c221b60ee6de4297066680
#
_entry.id   aa09c12861c221b60ee6de4297066680
#
_cell.length_a   1.000
_cell.length_b   1.000
_cell.length_c   1.000
_cell.angle_alpha   90.00
_cell.angle_beta   90.00
_cell.angle_gamma   90.00
#
_symmetry.space_group_name_H-M   'P 1'
#
loop_
_entity.id
_entity.type
_entity.pdbx_description
1 polymer ?
#
loop_
_entity_poly.entity_id
_entity_poly.type
_entity_poly.pdbx_seq_one_letter_code
_entity_poly.pdbx_strand_id
1 'polypeptide(L)'
;MQLTFSSSREATDSLLLEQGDFAGKRYRLEIRICQSPVCQCEHVALYCVPENREPPQPQPPVPIWLEMDLAQRAIANLEKLKADPTAFAVAKAVESEISEAEWTKLRNLYFAVKQHATEQADPDQLDAHFPPEVLAGDGSMVGYYEILPYAKSVEFTLGADTWLLDDQYCMSPDCSCREATLSFLRLPASTDPGGSPIAPDLSLRYAYDTGRMETPPGAHTAASSGQDFLNALKGAQPDLNSLLAQRHSTLRQLYRRALSKKTLRLPTSKPGRND
;
A
#
# COMPACT_ATOMS: atom_id res chain seq x y z
N MET A 1 22.90 5.80 -13.58
CA MET A 1 22.63 4.52 -12.92
C MET A 1 21.50 3.81 -13.65
N GLN A 2 21.59 2.49 -13.77
CA GLN A 2 20.51 1.69 -14.36
C GLN A 2 20.12 0.55 -13.41
N LEU A 3 18.83 0.49 -13.04
CA LEU A 3 18.24 -0.63 -12.33
C LEU A 3 17.55 -1.56 -13.34
N THR A 4 17.85 -2.85 -13.25
CA THR A 4 17.20 -3.89 -14.06
C THR A 4 16.54 -4.89 -13.13
N PHE A 5 15.21 -5.04 -13.22
CA PHE A 5 14.45 -6.05 -12.51
C PHE A 5 14.07 -7.18 -13.46
N SER A 6 14.38 -8.39 -13.04
CA SER A 6 14.12 -9.56 -13.84
C SER A 6 12.66 -10.01 -13.72
N SER A 7 12.03 -10.28 -14.86
CA SER A 7 10.70 -10.91 -14.91
C SER A 7 10.78 -12.44 -14.89
N SER A 8 11.99 -13.02 -14.96
CA SER A 8 12.18 -14.48 -14.98
C SER A 8 13.01 -14.94 -13.78
N ARG A 9 12.78 -16.19 -13.33
CA ARG A 9 13.56 -16.81 -12.23
C ARG A 9 15.06 -17.00 -12.54
N GLU A 10 15.45 -16.94 -13.81
CA GLU A 10 16.82 -17.20 -14.27
C GLU A 10 17.65 -15.92 -14.43
N ALA A 11 17.02 -14.76 -14.58
CA ALA A 11 17.72 -13.50 -14.71
C ALA A 11 17.82 -12.80 -13.34
N THR A 12 18.97 -12.21 -13.08
CA THR A 12 19.30 -11.58 -11.79
C THR A 12 19.00 -10.09 -11.84
N ASP A 13 18.35 -9.58 -10.80
CA ASP A 13 18.21 -8.14 -10.61
C ASP A 13 19.60 -7.52 -10.49
N SER A 14 19.81 -6.38 -11.13
CA SER A 14 21.12 -5.73 -11.16
C SER A 14 21.08 -4.22 -11.08
N LEU A 15 22.15 -3.66 -10.55
CA LEU A 15 22.46 -2.22 -10.50
C LEU A 15 23.75 -1.98 -11.28
N LEU A 16 23.73 -1.08 -12.24
CA LEU A 16 24.90 -0.57 -12.95
C LEU A 16 25.09 0.90 -12.60
N LEU A 17 26.27 1.25 -12.09
CA LEU A 17 26.69 2.63 -11.91
C LEU A 17 27.40 3.11 -13.17
N GLU A 18 27.08 4.32 -13.65
CA GLU A 18 27.50 4.82 -14.96
C GLU A 18 28.50 5.98 -14.87
N GLN A 19 28.64 6.59 -13.68
CA GLN A 19 29.46 7.79 -13.51
C GLN A 19 30.48 7.67 -12.35
N GLY A 20 31.42 8.60 -12.31
CA GLY A 20 32.40 8.72 -11.23
C GLY A 20 33.33 7.52 -11.08
N ASP A 21 33.86 7.32 -9.90
CA ASP A 21 34.82 6.25 -9.54
C ASP A 21 34.23 4.84 -9.62
N PHE A 22 32.93 4.75 -9.76
CA PHE A 22 32.16 3.48 -9.86
C PHE A 22 31.63 3.22 -11.26
N ALA A 23 32.00 4.04 -12.27
CA ALA A 23 31.54 3.87 -13.63
C ALA A 23 31.84 2.46 -14.17
N GLY A 24 30.83 1.80 -14.73
CA GLY A 24 30.91 0.44 -15.24
C GLY A 24 30.86 -0.67 -14.18
N LYS A 25 30.83 -0.34 -12.88
CA LYS A 25 30.67 -1.35 -11.83
C LYS A 25 29.23 -1.85 -11.78
N ARG A 26 29.12 -3.18 -11.81
CA ARG A 26 27.83 -3.88 -11.72
C ARG A 26 27.69 -4.60 -10.39
N TYR A 27 26.49 -4.53 -9.85
CA TYR A 27 26.11 -5.20 -8.62
C TYR A 27 24.89 -6.09 -8.89
N ARG A 28 24.96 -7.34 -8.45
CA ARG A 28 23.77 -8.20 -8.32
C ARG A 28 22.94 -7.64 -7.16
N LEU A 29 21.62 -7.54 -7.36
CA LEU A 29 20.69 -7.08 -6.34
C LEU A 29 19.92 -8.24 -5.72
N GLU A 30 19.79 -8.20 -4.41
CA GLU A 30 18.74 -8.89 -3.68
C GLU A 30 17.82 -7.80 -3.10
N ILE A 31 16.56 -7.82 -3.50
CA ILE A 31 15.58 -6.79 -3.13
C ILE A 31 14.66 -7.36 -2.06
N ARG A 32 14.52 -6.63 -0.96
CA ARG A 32 13.60 -6.98 0.11
C ARG A 32 12.61 -5.86 0.36
N ILE A 33 11.34 -6.22 0.31
CA ILE A 33 10.20 -5.35 0.57
C ILE A 33 9.38 -5.97 1.70
N CYS A 34 8.95 -5.13 2.64
CA CYS A 34 8.05 -5.57 3.70
C CYS A 34 6.76 -6.15 3.11
N GLN A 35 6.49 -7.42 3.38
CA GLN A 35 5.31 -8.11 2.85
C GLN A 35 4.05 -7.97 3.73
N SER A 36 4.09 -7.16 4.80
CA SER A 36 2.91 -6.91 5.61
C SER A 36 1.89 -6.05 4.85
N PRO A 37 0.67 -6.54 4.60
CA PRO A 37 -0.37 -5.82 3.86
C PRO A 37 -0.84 -4.52 4.53
N VAL A 38 -0.66 -4.42 5.84
CA VAL A 38 -1.13 -3.29 6.67
C VAL A 38 0.00 -2.33 7.04
N CYS A 39 1.26 -2.66 6.70
CA CYS A 39 2.40 -1.81 7.01
C CYS A 39 2.56 -0.73 5.93
N GLN A 40 2.54 0.52 6.34
CA GLN A 40 2.68 1.69 5.47
C GLN A 40 4.15 2.18 5.38
N CYS A 41 5.14 1.34 5.73
CA CYS A 41 6.54 1.69 5.52
C CYS A 41 6.84 1.75 4.02
N GLU A 42 7.24 2.88 3.50
CA GLU A 42 7.60 3.07 2.09
C GLU A 42 9.10 2.84 1.84
N HIS A 43 9.65 1.74 2.41
CA HIS A 43 11.06 1.41 2.29
C HIS A 43 11.30 0.17 1.43
N VAL A 44 12.34 0.22 0.61
CA VAL A 44 12.87 -0.91 -0.15
C VAL A 44 14.32 -1.13 0.25
N ALA A 45 14.68 -2.33 0.70
CA ALA A 45 16.06 -2.68 0.98
C ALA A 45 16.72 -3.31 -0.25
N LEU A 46 17.82 -2.74 -0.69
CA LEU A 46 18.68 -3.25 -1.76
C LEU A 46 19.96 -3.80 -1.17
N TYR A 47 20.22 -5.10 -1.36
CA TYR A 47 21.48 -5.74 -1.02
C TYR A 47 22.31 -5.83 -2.29
N CYS A 48 23.34 -4.96 -2.40
CA CYS A 48 24.19 -4.82 -3.58
C CYS A 48 25.43 -5.71 -3.42
N VAL A 49 25.54 -6.78 -4.20
CA VAL A 49 26.69 -7.69 -4.22
C VAL A 49 27.53 -7.41 -5.45
N PRO A 50 28.81 -6.96 -5.33
CA PRO A 50 29.65 -6.72 -6.50
C PRO A 50 29.81 -7.96 -7.36
N GLU A 51 29.58 -7.84 -8.69
CA GLU A 51 29.71 -8.98 -9.63
C GLU A 51 31.16 -9.20 -10.07
N ASN A 52 31.92 -8.12 -10.30
CA ASN A 52 33.28 -8.21 -10.80
C ASN A 52 34.29 -8.07 -9.66
N ARG A 53 35.00 -9.15 -9.35
CA ARG A 53 36.15 -9.17 -8.45
C ARG A 53 37.39 -9.63 -9.21
N GLU A 54 38.26 -8.70 -9.43
CA GLU A 54 39.63 -9.03 -9.85
C GLU A 54 40.59 -8.48 -8.79
N PRO A 55 41.43 -9.31 -8.19
CA PRO A 55 41.50 -10.79 -8.24
C PRO A 55 40.41 -11.46 -7.37
N PRO A 56 40.11 -12.75 -7.62
CA PRO A 56 39.16 -13.51 -6.81
C PRO A 56 39.62 -13.57 -5.35
N GLN A 57 38.75 -13.08 -4.45
CA GLN A 57 39.01 -13.11 -3.02
C GLN A 57 38.46 -14.40 -2.41
N PRO A 58 39.16 -15.01 -1.41
CA PRO A 58 38.76 -16.29 -0.81
C PRO A 58 37.45 -16.21 0.01
N GLN A 59 37.01 -15.01 0.37
CA GLN A 59 35.77 -14.81 1.12
C GLN A 59 34.66 -14.23 0.21
N PRO A 60 33.39 -14.67 0.41
CA PRO A 60 32.27 -14.09 -0.31
C PRO A 60 32.16 -12.58 -0.01
N PRO A 61 31.67 -11.78 -0.98
CA PRO A 61 31.48 -10.34 -0.77
C PRO A 61 30.44 -10.09 0.32
N VAL A 62 30.72 -9.15 1.20
CA VAL A 62 29.72 -8.61 2.10
C VAL A 62 28.80 -7.73 1.26
N PRO A 63 27.48 -8.00 1.24
CA PRO A 63 26.54 -7.14 0.53
C PRO A 63 26.52 -5.74 1.12
N ILE A 64 26.46 -4.72 0.28
CA ILE A 64 26.18 -3.36 0.70
C ILE A 64 24.69 -3.21 0.80
N TRP A 65 24.20 -2.85 1.99
CA TRP A 65 22.76 -2.66 2.26
C TRP A 65 22.39 -1.19 2.12
N LEU A 66 21.51 -0.90 1.17
CA LEU A 66 20.90 0.42 0.97
C LEU A 66 19.42 0.35 1.32
N GLU A 67 18.97 1.24 2.19
CA GLU A 67 17.56 1.40 2.55
C GLU A 67 16.98 2.60 1.79
N MET A 68 16.22 2.31 0.73
CA MET A 68 15.63 3.33 -0.14
C MET A 68 14.28 3.79 0.44
N ASP A 69 14.18 5.05 0.85
CA ASP A 69 12.93 5.70 1.23
C ASP A 69 12.22 6.22 -0.02
N LEU A 70 11.10 5.61 -0.39
CA LEU A 70 10.36 5.96 -1.61
C LEU A 70 9.57 7.27 -1.48
N ALA A 71 9.18 7.64 -0.26
CA ALA A 71 8.45 8.88 0.00
C ALA A 71 9.38 10.09 -0.10
N GLN A 72 10.56 10.01 0.53
CA GLN A 72 11.55 11.08 0.55
C GLN A 72 12.50 11.03 -0.64
N ARG A 73 12.51 9.94 -1.42
CA ARG A 73 13.46 9.69 -2.51
C ARG A 73 14.92 9.84 -2.06
N ALA A 74 15.25 9.14 -1.00
CA ALA A 74 16.53 9.22 -0.33
C ALA A 74 17.03 7.85 0.13
N ILE A 75 18.30 7.75 0.49
CA ILE A 75 18.86 6.57 1.16
C ILE A 75 18.75 6.78 2.66
N ALA A 76 17.78 6.12 3.30
CA ALA A 76 17.43 6.32 4.71
C ALA A 76 18.55 5.94 5.69
N ASN A 77 19.40 4.97 5.33
CA ASN A 77 20.50 4.51 6.19
C ASN A 77 21.86 5.13 5.87
N LEU A 78 21.93 6.22 5.08
CA LEU A 78 23.17 6.82 4.61
C LEU A 78 24.15 7.16 5.75
N GLU A 79 23.67 7.71 6.86
CA GLU A 79 24.50 8.05 8.03
C GLU A 79 25.15 6.81 8.69
N LYS A 80 24.41 5.69 8.72
CA LYS A 80 24.94 4.42 9.26
C LYS A 80 26.07 3.84 8.41
N LEU A 81 26.03 4.10 7.09
CA LEU A 81 27.04 3.61 6.15
C LEU A 81 28.39 4.33 6.27
N LYS A 82 28.47 5.48 6.94
CA LYS A 82 29.76 6.19 7.19
C LYS A 82 30.79 5.34 7.93
N ALA A 83 30.37 4.32 8.65
CA ALA A 83 31.27 3.39 9.32
C ALA A 83 32.04 2.47 8.34
N ASP A 84 31.52 2.28 7.10
CA ASP A 84 32.19 1.55 6.02
C ASP A 84 32.41 2.52 4.83
N PRO A 85 33.66 3.01 4.62
CA PRO A 85 33.95 3.97 3.56
C PRO A 85 33.57 3.49 2.16
N THR A 86 33.67 2.18 1.88
CA THR A 86 33.30 1.61 0.58
C THR A 86 31.78 1.62 0.39
N ALA A 87 31.05 1.15 1.39
CA ALA A 87 29.59 1.16 1.36
C ALA A 87 29.03 2.59 1.27
N PHE A 88 29.62 3.53 2.01
CA PHE A 88 29.24 4.94 1.96
C PHE A 88 29.49 5.55 0.57
N ALA A 89 30.66 5.27 -0.04
CA ALA A 89 31.00 5.79 -1.37
C ALA A 89 30.03 5.23 -2.45
N VAL A 90 29.68 3.93 -2.39
CA VAL A 90 28.67 3.35 -3.29
C VAL A 90 27.30 3.98 -3.06
N ALA A 91 26.88 4.16 -1.80
CA ALA A 91 25.61 4.82 -1.49
C ALA A 91 25.54 6.25 -2.06
N LYS A 92 26.62 7.02 -1.93
CA LYS A 92 26.71 8.37 -2.50
C LYS A 92 26.67 8.36 -4.03
N ALA A 93 27.29 7.39 -4.69
CA ALA A 93 27.19 7.22 -6.13
C ALA A 93 25.74 6.89 -6.55
N VAL A 94 25.08 5.97 -5.86
CA VAL A 94 23.64 5.66 -6.09
C VAL A 94 22.80 6.92 -5.91
N GLU A 95 22.96 7.65 -4.79
CA GLU A 95 22.20 8.87 -4.50
C GLU A 95 22.35 9.94 -5.61
N SER A 96 23.58 10.09 -6.15
CA SER A 96 23.84 11.07 -7.20
C SER A 96 23.38 10.68 -8.60
N GLU A 97 23.25 9.37 -8.86
CA GLU A 97 22.94 8.86 -10.20
C GLU A 97 21.48 8.38 -10.38
N ILE A 98 20.75 8.14 -9.27
CA ILE A 98 19.39 7.63 -9.34
C ILE A 98 18.45 8.68 -9.98
N SER A 99 17.78 8.27 -11.06
CA SER A 99 16.87 9.13 -11.82
C SER A 99 15.42 8.95 -11.33
N GLU A 100 14.54 9.88 -11.74
CA GLU A 100 13.10 9.77 -11.55
C GLU A 100 12.52 8.47 -12.12
N ALA A 101 13.05 8.03 -13.25
CA ALA A 101 12.63 6.76 -13.87
C ALA A 101 12.98 5.56 -12.99
N GLU A 102 14.14 5.57 -12.32
CA GLU A 102 14.56 4.49 -11.42
C GLU A 102 13.76 4.51 -10.11
N TRP A 103 13.48 5.69 -9.56
CA TRP A 103 12.56 5.82 -8.42
C TRP A 103 11.16 5.28 -8.75
N THR A 104 10.66 5.57 -9.95
CA THR A 104 9.37 5.05 -10.44
C THR A 104 9.39 3.53 -10.56
N LYS A 105 10.47 2.93 -11.06
CA LYS A 105 10.62 1.47 -11.12
C LYS A 105 10.58 0.83 -9.72
N LEU A 106 11.33 1.39 -8.76
CA LEU A 106 11.33 0.92 -7.36
C LEU A 106 9.93 1.01 -6.73
N ARG A 107 9.24 2.12 -6.96
CA ARG A 107 7.87 2.33 -6.47
C ARG A 107 6.90 1.32 -7.07
N ASN A 108 6.96 1.09 -8.39
CA ASN A 108 6.10 0.11 -9.06
C ASN A 108 6.35 -1.30 -8.54
N LEU A 109 7.60 -1.69 -8.34
CA LEU A 109 7.97 -2.97 -7.74
C LEU A 109 7.41 -3.09 -6.32
N TYR A 110 7.59 -2.03 -5.51
CA TYR A 110 7.07 -1.98 -4.14
C TYR A 110 5.55 -2.20 -4.10
N PHE A 111 4.79 -1.47 -4.90
CA PHE A 111 3.34 -1.63 -4.96
C PHE A 111 2.91 -3.00 -5.45
N ALA A 112 3.57 -3.55 -6.47
CA ALA A 112 3.26 -4.89 -6.98
C ALA A 112 3.47 -5.98 -5.90
N VAL A 113 4.56 -5.90 -5.14
CA VAL A 113 4.84 -6.85 -4.04
C VAL A 113 3.82 -6.70 -2.91
N LYS A 114 3.50 -5.47 -2.52
CA LYS A 114 2.50 -5.18 -1.47
C LYS A 114 1.10 -5.63 -1.87
N GLN A 115 0.69 -5.36 -3.10
CA GLN A 115 -0.60 -5.81 -3.63
C GLN A 115 -0.69 -7.34 -3.61
N HIS A 116 0.32 -8.02 -4.12
CA HIS A 116 0.37 -9.48 -4.09
C HIS A 116 0.29 -10.03 -2.66
N ALA A 117 1.04 -9.44 -1.73
CA ALA A 117 0.99 -9.82 -0.31
C ALA A 117 -0.41 -9.59 0.29
N THR A 118 -1.11 -8.53 -0.11
CA THR A 118 -2.48 -8.25 0.34
C THR A 118 -3.48 -9.27 -0.21
N GLU A 119 -3.33 -9.68 -1.47
CA GLU A 119 -4.19 -10.69 -2.11
C GLU A 119 -4.01 -12.09 -1.50
N GLN A 120 -2.81 -12.40 -0.99
CA GLN A 120 -2.48 -13.69 -0.38
C GLN A 120 -2.66 -13.70 1.16
N ALA A 121 -3.00 -12.57 1.74
CA ALA A 121 -3.06 -12.43 3.19
C ALA A 121 -4.23 -13.22 3.81
N ASP A 122 -3.94 -13.92 4.89
CA ASP A 122 -4.96 -14.48 5.78
C ASP A 122 -5.38 -13.40 6.80
N PRO A 123 -6.62 -12.91 6.76
CA PRO A 123 -7.11 -11.91 7.70
C PRO A 123 -6.95 -12.30 9.17
N ASP A 124 -6.97 -13.62 9.48
CA ASP A 124 -6.78 -14.11 10.85
C ASP A 124 -5.35 -13.95 11.36
N GLN A 125 -4.40 -13.67 10.49
CA GLN A 125 -2.99 -13.46 10.87
C GLN A 125 -2.58 -11.99 10.82
N LEU A 126 -3.43 -11.08 10.32
CA LEU A 126 -3.09 -9.68 10.18
C LEU A 126 -3.34 -8.87 11.48
N ASP A 127 -2.40 -8.01 11.80
CA ASP A 127 -2.49 -7.01 12.87
C ASP A 127 -2.85 -5.64 12.28
N ALA A 128 -4.11 -5.51 11.86
CA ALA A 128 -4.63 -4.28 11.30
C ALA A 128 -4.82 -3.20 12.37
N HIS A 129 -4.48 -1.96 12.02
CA HIS A 129 -4.71 -0.81 12.85
C HIS A 129 -6.03 -0.14 12.46
N PHE A 130 -6.93 0.00 13.43
CA PHE A 130 -8.15 0.76 13.30
C PHE A 130 -8.05 2.07 14.08
N PRO A 131 -8.64 3.17 13.60
CA PRO A 131 -8.73 4.41 14.36
C PRO A 131 -9.30 4.19 15.76
N PRO A 132 -8.81 4.90 16.80
CA PRO A 132 -9.26 4.72 18.18
C PRO A 132 -10.77 4.90 18.37
N GLU A 133 -11.39 5.83 17.64
CA GLU A 133 -12.84 6.10 17.61
C GLU A 133 -13.63 4.92 17.09
N VAL A 134 -13.14 4.25 16.04
CA VAL A 134 -13.75 3.03 15.51
C VAL A 134 -13.71 1.91 16.55
N LEU A 135 -12.57 1.77 17.25
CA LEU A 135 -12.41 0.79 18.33
C LEU A 135 -13.22 1.14 19.59
N ALA A 136 -13.70 2.37 19.73
CA ALA A 136 -14.62 2.77 20.81
C ALA A 136 -16.05 2.24 20.63
N GLY A 137 -16.39 1.76 19.43
CA GLY A 137 -17.69 1.14 19.15
C GLY A 137 -18.78 2.10 18.69
N ASP A 138 -18.42 3.32 18.27
CA ASP A 138 -19.36 4.38 17.88
C ASP A 138 -20.07 4.14 16.52
N GLY A 139 -19.86 2.97 15.91
CA GLY A 139 -20.48 2.64 14.62
C GLY A 139 -19.88 3.41 13.44
N SER A 140 -18.65 3.89 13.56
CA SER A 140 -17.95 4.63 12.52
C SER A 140 -17.82 3.82 11.23
N MET A 141 -17.87 4.52 10.12
CA MET A 141 -17.54 3.97 8.80
C MET A 141 -16.03 3.91 8.63
N VAL A 142 -15.54 2.83 8.02
CA VAL A 142 -14.11 2.61 7.75
C VAL A 142 -13.91 2.27 6.30
N GLY A 143 -12.96 2.95 5.65
CA GLY A 143 -12.55 2.69 4.28
C GLY A 143 -11.78 1.37 4.16
N TYR A 144 -12.06 0.60 3.09
CA TYR A 144 -11.32 -0.63 2.84
C TYR A 144 -9.83 -0.36 2.63
N TYR A 145 -9.51 0.68 1.87
CA TYR A 145 -8.12 1.08 1.60
C TYR A 145 -7.45 1.78 2.79
N GLU A 146 -8.22 2.30 3.75
CA GLU A 146 -7.67 2.82 5.00
C GLU A 146 -7.00 1.72 5.83
N ILE A 147 -7.56 0.52 5.82
CA ILE A 147 -7.06 -0.64 6.57
C ILE A 147 -6.12 -1.50 5.72
N LEU A 148 -6.41 -1.66 4.44
CA LEU A 148 -5.64 -2.45 3.48
C LEU A 148 -5.20 -1.57 2.29
N PRO A 149 -4.22 -0.67 2.48
CA PRO A 149 -3.87 0.38 1.52
C PRO A 149 -3.32 -0.13 0.19
N TYR A 150 -2.90 -1.39 0.15
CA TYR A 150 -2.36 -2.01 -1.06
C TYR A 150 -3.32 -3.00 -1.73
N ALA A 151 -4.58 -3.02 -1.29
CA ALA A 151 -5.59 -3.81 -1.99
C ALA A 151 -5.77 -3.29 -3.42
N LYS A 152 -6.10 -4.22 -4.32
CA LYS A 152 -6.34 -3.86 -5.73
C LYS A 152 -7.45 -2.81 -5.84
N SER A 153 -7.13 -1.70 -6.49
CA SER A 153 -8.07 -0.63 -6.77
C SER A 153 -9.17 -1.10 -7.73
N VAL A 154 -10.36 -0.54 -7.57
CA VAL A 154 -11.46 -0.72 -8.52
C VAL A 154 -11.59 0.57 -9.30
N GLU A 155 -11.13 0.53 -10.54
CA GLU A 155 -11.17 1.66 -11.46
C GLU A 155 -12.17 1.39 -12.58
N PHE A 156 -12.85 2.44 -13.05
CA PHE A 156 -13.77 2.36 -14.17
C PHE A 156 -13.81 3.67 -14.93
N THR A 157 -14.34 3.64 -16.15
CA THR A 157 -14.47 4.82 -17.02
C THR A 157 -15.95 5.21 -17.12
N LEU A 158 -16.23 6.52 -16.97
CA LEU A 158 -17.54 7.10 -17.22
C LEU A 158 -17.35 8.39 -18.04
N GLY A 159 -17.85 8.41 -19.27
CA GLY A 159 -17.56 9.47 -20.22
C GLY A 159 -16.09 9.47 -20.62
N ALA A 160 -15.44 10.62 -20.48
CA ALA A 160 -14.00 10.78 -20.75
C ALA A 160 -13.12 10.61 -19.52
N ASP A 161 -13.72 10.46 -18.33
CA ASP A 161 -13.01 10.43 -17.06
C ASP A 161 -12.80 9.00 -16.56
N THR A 162 -11.67 8.79 -15.85
CA THR A 162 -11.38 7.58 -15.09
C THR A 162 -11.68 7.84 -13.61
N TRP A 163 -12.36 6.89 -13.00
CA TRP A 163 -12.85 6.96 -11.62
C TRP A 163 -12.29 5.84 -10.79
N LEU A 164 -12.01 6.14 -9.53
CA LEU A 164 -11.62 5.19 -8.49
C LEU A 164 -12.77 5.03 -7.51
N LEU A 165 -13.07 3.79 -7.15
CA LEU A 165 -13.99 3.47 -6.07
C LEU A 165 -13.26 3.49 -4.72
N ASP A 166 -13.75 4.32 -3.78
CA ASP A 166 -13.45 4.21 -2.35
C ASP A 166 -14.69 3.68 -1.64
N ASP A 167 -14.57 2.50 -1.04
CA ASP A 167 -15.67 1.80 -0.38
C ASP A 167 -15.47 1.77 1.14
N GLN A 168 -16.52 2.17 1.87
CA GLN A 168 -16.51 2.25 3.34
C GLN A 168 -17.63 1.42 3.95
N TYR A 169 -17.36 0.88 5.14
CA TYR A 169 -18.23 -0.10 5.81
C TYR A 169 -18.45 0.22 7.28
N CYS A 170 -19.63 -0.09 7.78
CA CYS A 170 -19.97 0.04 9.20
C CYS A 170 -19.26 -1.03 10.03
N MET A 171 -18.49 -0.60 11.04
CA MET A 171 -17.77 -1.50 11.97
C MET A 171 -18.50 -1.68 13.30
N SER A 172 -19.76 -1.21 13.46
CA SER A 172 -20.51 -1.48 14.68
C SER A 172 -20.65 -2.99 14.93
N PRO A 173 -20.28 -3.49 16.10
CA PRO A 173 -20.32 -4.92 16.42
C PRO A 173 -21.72 -5.55 16.26
N ASP A 174 -22.75 -4.79 16.60
CA ASP A 174 -24.16 -5.24 16.59
C ASP A 174 -24.86 -4.95 15.25
N CYS A 175 -24.18 -4.30 14.31
CA CYS A 175 -24.76 -3.97 13.02
C CYS A 175 -24.82 -5.20 12.11
N SER A 176 -26.00 -5.51 11.61
CA SER A 176 -26.25 -6.57 10.61
C SER A 176 -26.36 -6.02 9.19
N CYS A 177 -26.05 -4.72 8.97
CA CYS A 177 -26.18 -4.09 7.65
C CYS A 177 -25.31 -4.82 6.61
N ARG A 178 -25.82 -4.85 5.39
CA ARG A 178 -25.15 -5.37 4.19
C ARG A 178 -25.03 -4.26 3.16
N GLU A 179 -24.51 -3.13 3.65
CA GLU A 179 -24.40 -1.90 2.89
C GLU A 179 -22.94 -1.40 2.90
N ALA A 180 -22.58 -0.69 1.85
CA ALA A 180 -21.35 0.06 1.74
C ALA A 180 -21.67 1.51 1.33
N THR A 181 -20.87 2.46 1.80
CA THR A 181 -20.80 3.79 1.19
C THR A 181 -19.79 3.71 0.07
N LEU A 182 -20.22 3.99 -1.15
CA LEU A 182 -19.40 4.03 -2.36
C LEU A 182 -19.09 5.48 -2.67
N SER A 183 -17.84 5.89 -2.57
CA SER A 183 -17.37 7.22 -2.94
C SER A 183 -16.59 7.13 -4.26
N PHE A 184 -16.92 7.99 -5.21
CA PHE A 184 -16.29 8.02 -6.52
C PHE A 184 -15.33 9.19 -6.61
N LEU A 185 -14.06 8.87 -6.82
CA LEU A 185 -12.95 9.80 -6.89
C LEU A 185 -12.50 9.91 -8.33
N ARG A 186 -12.56 11.10 -8.93
CA ARG A 186 -12.08 11.30 -10.29
C ARG A 186 -10.56 11.33 -10.30
N LEU A 187 -9.95 10.46 -11.10
CA LEU A 187 -8.50 10.45 -11.27
C LEU A 187 -8.10 11.60 -12.22
N PRO A 188 -7.06 12.38 -11.88
CA PRO A 188 -6.55 13.42 -12.75
C PRO A 188 -5.98 12.82 -14.04
N ALA A 189 -6.18 13.52 -15.17
CA ALA A 189 -5.66 13.10 -16.48
C ALA A 189 -4.11 13.10 -16.54
N SER A 190 -3.43 13.75 -15.60
CA SER A 190 -1.98 13.74 -15.44
C SER A 190 -1.61 13.48 -13.98
N THR A 191 -0.57 12.69 -13.77
CA THR A 191 0.03 12.45 -12.45
C THR A 191 0.80 13.69 -12.01
N ASP A 192 0.10 14.70 -11.47
CA ASP A 192 0.75 15.77 -10.72
C ASP A 192 1.02 15.25 -9.29
N PRO A 193 2.28 14.99 -8.90
CA PRO A 193 2.60 14.39 -7.61
C PRO A 193 2.31 15.29 -6.41
N GLY A 194 1.89 16.53 -6.63
CA GLY A 194 1.56 17.52 -5.59
C GLY A 194 0.05 17.77 -5.39
N GLY A 195 -0.82 16.94 -5.95
CA GLY A 195 -2.27 17.13 -5.89
C GLY A 195 -2.84 17.13 -4.47
N SER A 196 -3.73 18.09 -4.18
CA SER A 196 -4.54 18.12 -2.96
C SER A 196 -5.33 16.81 -2.80
N PRO A 197 -5.71 16.42 -1.57
CA PRO A 197 -6.57 15.25 -1.36
C PRO A 197 -7.79 15.33 -2.27
N ILE A 198 -8.01 14.27 -3.05
CA ILE A 198 -9.13 14.20 -4.00
C ILE A 198 -10.40 14.04 -3.17
N ALA A 199 -11.25 15.09 -3.14
CA ALA A 199 -12.57 14.95 -2.55
C ALA A 199 -13.46 14.08 -3.47
N PRO A 200 -14.35 13.26 -2.91
CA PRO A 200 -15.27 12.48 -3.73
C PRO A 200 -16.25 13.41 -4.47
N ASP A 201 -16.40 13.19 -5.79
CA ASP A 201 -17.36 13.91 -6.60
C ASP A 201 -18.81 13.45 -6.31
N LEU A 202 -18.97 12.20 -5.91
CA LEU A 202 -20.25 11.60 -5.57
C LEU A 202 -20.06 10.48 -4.52
N SER A 203 -20.99 10.38 -3.57
CA SER A 203 -21.08 9.24 -2.64
C SER A 203 -22.49 8.66 -2.64
N LEU A 204 -22.59 7.33 -2.57
CA LEU A 204 -23.84 6.57 -2.56
C LEU A 204 -23.83 5.58 -1.39
N ARG A 205 -25.01 5.32 -0.80
CA ARG A 205 -25.21 4.10 0.00
C ARG A 205 -25.72 2.99 -0.92
N TYR A 206 -25.09 1.83 -0.83
CA TYR A 206 -25.39 0.69 -1.69
C TYR A 206 -25.53 -0.59 -0.87
N ALA A 207 -26.76 -1.16 -0.90
CA ALA A 207 -27.05 -2.45 -0.30
C ALA A 207 -26.65 -3.56 -1.29
N TYR A 208 -25.54 -4.23 -1.05
CA TYR A 208 -24.95 -5.18 -1.99
C TYR A 208 -25.68 -6.55 -2.00
N ASP A 209 -26.59 -6.82 -1.05
CA ASP A 209 -27.46 -8.00 -1.06
C ASP A 209 -28.72 -7.81 -1.91
N THR A 210 -29.28 -6.59 -1.92
CA THR A 210 -30.52 -6.27 -2.65
C THR A 210 -30.29 -5.46 -3.91
N GLY A 211 -29.10 -4.85 -4.05
CA GLY A 211 -28.80 -3.92 -5.15
C GLY A 211 -29.45 -2.55 -5.00
N ARG A 212 -30.08 -2.25 -3.84
CA ARG A 212 -30.71 -0.95 -3.58
C ARG A 212 -29.64 0.13 -3.41
N MET A 213 -29.88 1.27 -4.02
CA MET A 213 -29.05 2.45 -3.97
C MET A 213 -29.79 3.62 -3.34
N GLU A 214 -29.13 4.37 -2.50
CA GLU A 214 -29.62 5.61 -1.90
C GLU A 214 -28.54 6.70 -2.00
N THR A 215 -28.95 7.90 -2.39
CA THR A 215 -28.06 9.06 -2.36
C THR A 215 -28.23 9.77 -1.03
N PRO A 216 -27.17 9.93 -0.21
CA PRO A 216 -27.26 10.66 1.05
C PRO A 216 -27.73 12.11 0.85
N PRO A 217 -28.49 12.67 1.79
CA PRO A 217 -28.84 14.09 1.75
C PRO A 217 -27.56 14.96 1.71
N GLY A 218 -27.50 15.93 0.81
CA GLY A 218 -26.36 16.84 0.66
C GLY A 218 -25.18 16.30 -0.17
N ALA A 219 -25.28 15.11 -0.74
CA ALA A 219 -24.28 14.64 -1.71
C ALA A 219 -24.29 15.55 -2.94
N HIS A 220 -23.12 16.07 -3.30
CA HIS A 220 -22.97 16.83 -4.55
C HIS A 220 -23.19 15.89 -5.73
N THR A 221 -24.18 16.21 -6.58
CA THR A 221 -24.43 15.47 -7.80
C THR A 221 -23.52 16.02 -8.89
N ALA A 222 -22.63 15.19 -9.41
CA ALA A 222 -21.95 15.42 -10.67
C ALA A 222 -23.00 15.50 -11.82
N ALA A 223 -22.58 15.92 -13.01
CA ALA A 223 -23.45 16.00 -14.19
C ALA A 223 -24.12 14.66 -14.58
N SER A 224 -23.60 13.53 -14.07
CA SER A 224 -24.13 12.17 -14.25
C SER A 224 -24.88 11.72 -13.01
N SER A 225 -25.93 10.90 -13.21
CA SER A 225 -26.72 10.36 -12.09
C SER A 225 -25.94 9.27 -11.34
N GLY A 226 -26.28 9.06 -10.06
CA GLY A 226 -25.71 7.94 -9.28
C GLY A 226 -25.91 6.59 -9.95
N GLN A 227 -26.98 6.43 -10.72
CA GLN A 227 -27.27 5.21 -11.49
C GLN A 227 -26.26 5.00 -12.63
N ASP A 228 -25.81 6.08 -13.31
CA ASP A 228 -24.81 6.00 -14.37
C ASP A 228 -23.47 5.53 -13.82
N PHE A 229 -23.07 6.08 -12.67
CA PHE A 229 -21.86 5.65 -11.96
C PHE A 229 -21.94 4.15 -11.56
N LEU A 230 -23.05 3.73 -10.99
CA LEU A 230 -23.23 2.33 -10.58
C LEU A 230 -23.25 1.39 -11.78
N ASN A 231 -23.84 1.78 -12.90
CA ASN A 231 -23.88 0.98 -14.13
C ASN A 231 -22.47 0.84 -14.74
N ALA A 232 -21.71 1.96 -14.82
CA ALA A 232 -20.34 1.93 -15.29
C ALA A 232 -19.43 1.08 -14.40
N LEU A 233 -19.56 1.22 -13.06
CA LEU A 233 -18.84 0.42 -12.09
C LEU A 233 -19.16 -1.07 -12.23
N LYS A 234 -20.45 -1.46 -12.36
CA LYS A 234 -20.86 -2.85 -12.58
C LYS A 234 -20.38 -3.41 -13.92
N GLY A 235 -20.26 -2.55 -14.93
CA GLY A 235 -19.67 -2.94 -16.21
C GLY A 235 -18.18 -3.29 -16.09
N ALA A 236 -17.43 -2.54 -15.30
CA ALA A 236 -16.01 -2.79 -15.03
C ALA A 236 -15.78 -3.91 -14.00
N GLN A 237 -16.69 -4.06 -13.05
CA GLN A 237 -16.64 -5.05 -11.95
C GLN A 237 -17.96 -5.83 -11.90
N PRO A 238 -18.13 -6.87 -12.75
CA PRO A 238 -19.38 -7.62 -12.84
C PRO A 238 -19.80 -8.32 -11.53
N ASP A 239 -18.84 -8.73 -10.72
CA ASP A 239 -19.03 -9.37 -9.41
C ASP A 239 -18.99 -8.38 -8.23
N LEU A 240 -19.31 -7.10 -8.47
CA LEU A 240 -19.27 -6.02 -7.48
C LEU A 240 -19.92 -6.40 -6.14
N ASN A 241 -21.10 -7.01 -6.15
CA ASN A 241 -21.79 -7.39 -4.94
C ASN A 241 -21.00 -8.38 -4.10
N SER A 242 -20.42 -9.39 -4.74
CA SER A 242 -19.55 -10.37 -4.08
C SER A 242 -18.27 -9.74 -3.55
N LEU A 243 -17.66 -8.85 -4.31
CA LEU A 243 -16.47 -8.10 -3.90
C LEU A 243 -16.75 -7.27 -2.64
N LEU A 244 -17.84 -6.49 -2.62
CA LEU A 244 -18.21 -5.65 -1.47
C LEU A 244 -18.53 -6.50 -0.24
N ALA A 245 -19.24 -7.62 -0.42
CA ALA A 245 -19.53 -8.56 0.67
C ALA A 245 -18.27 -9.17 1.25
N GLN A 246 -17.32 -9.56 0.40
CA GLN A 246 -16.02 -10.10 0.81
C GLN A 246 -15.21 -9.05 1.57
N ARG A 247 -15.08 -7.82 1.04
CA ARG A 247 -14.36 -6.72 1.67
C ARG A 247 -14.93 -6.39 3.05
N HIS A 248 -16.27 -6.29 3.17
CA HIS A 248 -16.93 -6.07 4.46
C HIS A 248 -16.66 -7.21 5.46
N SER A 249 -16.72 -8.45 5.01
CA SER A 249 -16.40 -9.63 5.84
C SER A 249 -14.97 -9.59 6.35
N THR A 250 -14.02 -9.29 5.47
CA THR A 250 -12.58 -9.14 5.80
C THR A 250 -12.37 -8.04 6.85
N LEU A 251 -12.93 -6.84 6.65
CA LEU A 251 -12.81 -5.75 7.62
C LEU A 251 -13.39 -6.13 8.98
N ARG A 252 -14.56 -6.78 9.02
CA ARG A 252 -15.17 -7.25 10.28
C ARG A 252 -14.32 -8.28 10.99
N GLN A 253 -13.66 -9.17 10.25
CA GLN A 253 -12.75 -10.16 10.83
C GLN A 253 -11.52 -9.48 11.46
N LEU A 254 -10.88 -8.57 10.73
CA LEU A 254 -9.78 -7.76 11.22
C LEU A 254 -10.17 -6.90 12.44
N TYR A 255 -11.35 -6.30 12.40
CA TYR A 255 -11.88 -5.48 13.49
C TYR A 255 -12.09 -6.29 14.78
N ARG A 256 -12.74 -7.47 14.69
CA ARG A 256 -12.93 -8.37 15.85
C ARG A 256 -11.59 -8.76 16.48
N ARG A 257 -10.60 -9.04 15.65
CA ARG A 257 -9.24 -9.35 16.12
C ARG A 257 -8.60 -8.15 16.82
N ALA A 258 -8.71 -6.95 16.27
CA ALA A 258 -8.20 -5.72 16.89
C ALA A 258 -8.86 -5.45 18.26
N LEU A 259 -10.20 -5.62 18.36
CA LEU A 259 -10.93 -5.51 19.61
C LEU A 259 -10.46 -6.52 20.67
N SER A 260 -10.27 -7.79 20.30
CA SER A 260 -9.82 -8.82 21.23
C SER A 260 -8.45 -8.50 21.82
N LYS A 261 -7.53 -7.97 21.00
CA LYS A 261 -6.20 -7.52 21.45
C LYS A 261 -6.26 -6.30 22.36
N LYS A 262 -7.18 -5.35 22.11
CA LYS A 262 -7.39 -4.18 22.98
C LYS A 262 -7.86 -4.62 24.37
N THR A 263 -8.81 -5.55 24.44
CA THR A 263 -9.33 -6.06 25.71
C THR A 263 -8.25 -6.74 26.55
N LEU A 264 -7.33 -7.48 25.92
CA LEU A 264 -6.22 -8.15 26.60
C LEU A 264 -5.15 -7.16 27.14
N ARG A 265 -5.07 -5.95 26.61
CA ARG A 265 -4.10 -4.92 27.03
C ARG A 265 -4.60 -4.00 28.13
N LEU A 266 -5.90 -4.04 28.46
CA LEU A 266 -6.41 -3.29 29.61
C LEU A 266 -5.88 -3.94 30.89
N PRO A 267 -5.19 -3.18 31.78
CA PRO A 267 -4.76 -3.72 33.05
C PRO A 267 -6.00 -4.17 33.82
N THR A 268 -6.04 -5.45 34.21
CA THR A 268 -7.04 -5.91 35.16
C THR A 268 -6.90 -5.06 36.42
N SER A 269 -7.86 -4.18 36.66
CA SER A 269 -7.92 -3.42 37.92
C SER A 269 -7.84 -4.44 39.05
N LYS A 270 -6.75 -4.41 39.84
CA LYS A 270 -6.66 -5.21 41.04
C LYS A 270 -7.89 -4.86 41.88
N PRO A 271 -8.67 -5.85 42.34
CA PRO A 271 -9.73 -5.59 43.30
C PRO A 271 -9.07 -4.95 44.53
N GLY A 272 -9.53 -3.74 44.89
CA GLY A 272 -9.05 -3.01 46.03
C GLY A 272 -9.10 -3.96 47.26
N ARG A 273 -7.97 -4.13 47.91
CA ARG A 273 -7.95 -4.61 49.28
C ARG A 273 -8.64 -3.56 50.14
N ASN A 274 -9.85 -3.87 50.58
CA ASN A 274 -10.44 -3.20 51.73
C ASN A 274 -9.68 -3.70 52.94
N ASP A 275 -8.82 -2.86 53.52
CA ASP A 275 -8.37 -2.94 54.90
C ASP A 275 -9.29 -2.09 55.76
#